data_40657127c21f54405db5937679e8a4a8
#
_entry.id   40657127c21f54405db5937679e8a4a8
#
_cell.length_a   1.000
_cell.length_b   1.000
_cell.length_c   1.000
_cell.angle_alpha   90.00
_cell.angle_beta   90.00
_cell.angle_gamma   90.00
#
_symmetry.space_group_name_H-M   'P 1'
#
loop_
_entity.id
_entity.type
_entity.pdbx_description
1 polymer ?
#
loop_
_entity_poly.entity_id
_entity_poly.type
_entity_poly.pdbx_seq_one_letter_code
_entity_poly.pdbx_strand_id
1 'polypeptide(L)'
;MDNQTKAIDTPFGRRDAYGALSMPVYHTAAYEFDTAADMADAFTGRVLAPDYSRVMNPTVTFLEDKVRNITNAHAVVAMSSGMAAISATMLALSAQGKNIVTSRHMFGNSFSLITSSLPRFGVEARTCDLLDLEAVERNVDDNTCCIFLEIITNPQLEVADLSALAAIAHRHGIPLVADTTVIPFTQFSSHALGVDIEIMSSTKYLSGGATSLGGLVICYDTAKEFTNR
;
A
#
# COMPACT_ATOMS: atom_id res chain seq x y z
N MET A 1 4.17 -22.92 -4.74
CA MET A 1 2.95 -23.01 -3.88
C MET A 1 1.97 -22.01 -4.45
N ASP A 2 0.73 -22.39 -4.70
CA ASP A 2 -0.29 -21.48 -5.21
C ASP A 2 -0.80 -20.50 -4.13
N ASN A 3 -1.52 -19.46 -4.54
CA ASN A 3 -1.97 -18.41 -3.62
C ASN A 3 -2.98 -18.93 -2.57
N GLN A 4 -3.76 -19.97 -2.90
CA GLN A 4 -4.71 -20.56 -1.95
C GLN A 4 -3.97 -21.28 -0.84
N THR A 5 -2.97 -22.09 -1.19
CA THR A 5 -2.13 -22.77 -0.21
C THR A 5 -1.38 -21.77 0.66
N LYS A 6 -0.78 -20.74 0.07
CA LYS A 6 -0.11 -19.67 0.83
C LYS A 6 -1.05 -18.96 1.82
N ALA A 7 -2.31 -18.72 1.42
CA ALA A 7 -3.30 -18.07 2.26
C ALA A 7 -3.70 -18.93 3.48
N ILE A 8 -3.67 -20.25 3.33
CA ILE A 8 -4.01 -21.19 4.44
C ILE A 8 -2.79 -21.43 5.32
N ASP A 9 -1.61 -21.61 4.72
CA ASP A 9 -0.40 -22.13 5.36
C ASP A 9 0.55 -21.03 5.87
N THR A 10 0.11 -19.77 5.92
CA THR A 10 0.92 -18.70 6.53
C THR A 10 0.96 -18.91 8.04
N PRO A 11 2.12 -19.22 8.63
CA PRO A 11 2.25 -19.43 10.06
C PRO A 11 2.16 -18.10 10.81
N PHE A 12 1.57 -18.10 11.99
CA PHE A 12 1.75 -16.99 12.92
C PHE A 12 2.88 -17.34 13.91
N GLY A 13 3.86 -16.46 14.03
CA GLY A 13 5.24 -16.71 14.51
C GLY A 13 5.40 -17.21 15.94
N ARG A 14 4.36 -17.26 16.78
CA ARG A 14 4.40 -17.81 18.14
C ARG A 14 3.21 -18.73 18.35
N ARG A 15 3.46 -19.86 19.02
CA ARG A 15 2.38 -20.71 19.47
C ARG A 15 1.49 -19.90 20.42
N ASP A 16 0.21 -19.81 20.11
CA ASP A 16 -0.79 -19.25 21.01
C ASP A 16 -0.79 -19.99 22.36
N ALA A 17 -1.05 -19.26 23.45
CA ALA A 17 -1.05 -19.81 24.80
C ALA A 17 -2.01 -21.03 24.97
N TYR A 18 -3.07 -21.07 24.19
CA TYR A 18 -4.06 -22.15 24.19
C TYR A 18 -3.92 -23.12 23.01
N GLY A 19 -2.92 -22.93 22.15
CA GLY A 19 -2.66 -23.79 21.00
C GLY A 19 -3.65 -23.62 19.85
N ALA A 20 -4.20 -22.40 19.65
CA ALA A 20 -5.09 -22.11 18.53
C ALA A 20 -4.43 -22.43 17.19
N LEU A 21 -5.17 -23.06 16.27
CA LEU A 21 -4.69 -23.37 14.92
C LEU A 21 -4.81 -22.18 13.97
N SER A 22 -5.74 -21.26 14.24
CA SER A 22 -5.90 -20.01 13.50
C SER A 22 -5.53 -18.83 14.38
N MET A 23 -5.04 -17.74 13.77
CA MET A 23 -4.69 -16.53 14.51
C MET A 23 -5.86 -16.00 15.32
N PRO A 24 -5.74 -15.88 16.66
CA PRO A 24 -6.76 -15.27 17.49
C PRO A 24 -6.96 -13.79 17.18
N VAL A 25 -8.14 -13.26 17.50
CA VAL A 25 -8.42 -11.83 17.40
C VAL A 25 -8.02 -11.14 18.70
N TYR A 26 -6.94 -10.37 18.66
CA TYR A 26 -6.48 -9.55 19.80
C TYR A 26 -7.19 -8.20 19.80
N HIS A 27 -8.33 -8.13 20.51
CA HIS A 27 -9.13 -6.93 20.65
C HIS A 27 -8.72 -6.14 21.90
N THR A 28 -7.51 -5.58 21.86
CA THR A 28 -6.96 -4.76 22.95
C THR A 28 -6.21 -3.56 22.39
N ALA A 29 -6.10 -2.48 23.17
CA ALA A 29 -5.33 -1.30 22.78
C ALA A 29 -3.90 -1.33 23.31
N ALA A 30 -3.67 -1.93 24.51
CA ALA A 30 -2.38 -1.95 25.18
C ALA A 30 -2.03 -3.37 25.65
N TYR A 31 -0.75 -3.58 25.93
CA TYR A 31 -0.20 -4.86 26.35
C TYR A 31 0.59 -4.68 27.64
N GLU A 32 0.63 -5.72 28.48
CA GLU A 32 1.43 -5.73 29.70
C GLU A 32 2.83 -6.31 29.43
N PHE A 33 3.77 -5.95 30.30
CA PHE A 33 5.13 -6.45 30.28
C PHE A 33 5.50 -6.98 31.66
N ASP A 34 6.29 -8.06 31.70
CA ASP A 34 6.73 -8.66 32.97
C ASP A 34 7.64 -7.72 33.77
N THR A 35 8.47 -6.93 33.08
CA THR A 35 9.38 -5.96 33.71
C THR A 35 9.39 -4.62 33.02
N ALA A 36 9.81 -3.57 33.75
CA ALA A 36 10.03 -2.23 33.18
C ALA A 36 11.13 -2.22 32.12
N ALA A 37 12.10 -3.14 32.20
CA ALA A 37 13.14 -3.28 31.20
C ALA A 37 12.58 -3.81 29.87
N ASP A 38 11.72 -4.84 29.90
CA ASP A 38 11.06 -5.37 28.72
C ASP A 38 10.19 -4.32 28.02
N MET A 39 9.46 -3.52 28.83
CA MET A 39 8.69 -2.39 28.31
C MET A 39 9.61 -1.37 27.61
N ALA A 40 10.73 -0.98 28.24
CA ALA A 40 11.67 -0.02 27.66
C ALA A 40 12.29 -0.55 26.35
N ASP A 41 12.57 -1.85 26.27
CA ASP A 41 13.11 -2.48 25.07
C ASP A 41 12.11 -2.50 23.93
N ALA A 42 10.83 -2.77 24.22
CA ALA A 42 9.75 -2.68 23.24
C ALA A 42 9.56 -1.24 22.72
N PHE A 43 9.41 -0.26 23.63
CA PHE A 43 9.19 1.15 23.25
C PHE A 43 10.36 1.81 22.53
N THR A 44 11.57 1.29 22.70
CA THR A 44 12.77 1.78 21.98
C THR A 44 13.08 0.99 20.71
N GLY A 45 12.26 -0.01 20.37
CA GLY A 45 12.44 -0.85 19.18
C GLY A 45 13.62 -1.83 19.25
N ARG A 46 14.23 -2.01 20.46
CA ARG A 46 15.27 -3.01 20.67
C ARG A 46 14.73 -4.44 20.57
N VAL A 47 13.48 -4.62 20.95
CA VAL A 47 12.72 -5.86 20.80
C VAL A 47 11.41 -5.55 20.09
N LEU A 48 11.09 -6.32 19.04
CA LEU A 48 9.80 -6.23 18.37
C LEU A 48 8.77 -6.98 19.21
N ALA A 49 7.96 -6.23 19.93
CA ALA A 49 6.86 -6.75 20.74
C ALA A 49 5.66 -5.80 20.65
N PRO A 50 4.43 -6.32 20.70
CA PRO A 50 3.24 -5.47 20.79
C PRO A 50 3.30 -4.62 22.07
N ASP A 51 3.15 -3.32 21.92
CA ASP A 51 3.08 -2.34 22.99
C ASP A 51 1.75 -1.59 22.98
N TYR A 52 1.37 -1.14 21.82
CA TYR A 52 0.12 -0.42 21.59
C TYR A 52 -0.45 -0.76 20.19
N SER A 53 -1.72 -1.14 20.11
CA SER A 53 -2.33 -1.69 18.88
C SER A 53 -2.34 -0.74 17.68
N ARG A 54 -2.17 0.57 17.87
CA ARG A 54 -1.97 1.52 16.78
C ARG A 54 -0.61 1.32 16.10
N VAL A 55 0.39 0.87 16.84
CA VAL A 55 1.75 0.62 16.34
C VAL A 55 1.87 -0.82 15.87
N MET A 56 1.52 -1.77 16.73
CA MET A 56 1.59 -3.20 16.43
C MET A 56 0.46 -3.96 17.13
N ASN A 57 -0.34 -4.70 16.34
CA ASN A 57 -1.35 -5.62 16.85
C ASN A 57 -1.14 -6.99 16.20
N PRO A 58 -1.03 -8.09 16.97
CA PRO A 58 -0.73 -9.41 16.41
C PRO A 58 -1.70 -9.87 15.32
N THR A 59 -2.99 -9.54 15.42
CA THR A 59 -3.99 -9.87 14.39
C THR A 59 -3.75 -9.10 13.09
N VAL A 60 -3.42 -7.81 13.19
CA VAL A 60 -3.13 -6.96 12.02
C VAL A 60 -1.82 -7.39 11.39
N THR A 61 -0.77 -7.59 12.18
CA THR A 61 0.52 -8.08 11.70
C THR A 61 0.40 -9.42 10.98
N PHE A 62 -0.44 -10.33 11.48
CA PHE A 62 -0.69 -11.59 10.78
C PHE A 62 -1.38 -11.41 9.43
N LEU A 63 -2.31 -10.46 9.30
CA LEU A 63 -2.90 -10.10 8.01
C LEU A 63 -1.82 -9.56 7.04
N GLU A 64 -0.96 -8.66 7.52
CA GLU A 64 0.16 -8.09 6.75
C GLU A 64 1.13 -9.18 6.28
N ASP A 65 1.53 -10.10 7.17
CA ASP A 65 2.40 -11.23 6.85
C ASP A 65 1.76 -12.19 5.85
N LYS A 66 0.46 -12.44 5.97
CA LYS A 66 -0.29 -13.27 5.03
C LYS A 66 -0.28 -12.66 3.63
N VAL A 67 -0.60 -11.36 3.51
CA VAL A 67 -0.58 -10.65 2.23
C VAL A 67 0.84 -10.63 1.67
N ARG A 68 1.84 -10.33 2.50
CA ARG A 68 3.26 -10.36 2.12
C ARG A 68 3.69 -11.73 1.57
N ASN A 69 3.28 -12.82 2.21
CA ASN A 69 3.58 -14.17 1.75
C ASN A 69 2.92 -14.50 0.41
N ILE A 70 1.67 -14.09 0.21
CA ILE A 70 0.93 -14.32 -1.04
C ILE A 70 1.56 -13.53 -2.19
N THR A 71 1.86 -12.26 -1.98
CA THR A 71 2.34 -11.33 -3.01
C THR A 71 3.86 -11.41 -3.24
N ASN A 72 4.61 -12.04 -2.33
CA ASN A 72 6.07 -11.96 -2.22
C ASN A 72 6.56 -10.50 -2.08
N ALA A 73 5.78 -9.63 -1.47
CA ALA A 73 6.14 -8.24 -1.23
C ALA A 73 7.26 -8.13 -0.19
N HIS A 74 7.99 -7.01 -0.23
CA HIS A 74 8.96 -6.68 0.80
C HIS A 74 8.28 -6.34 2.12
N ALA A 75 7.28 -5.45 2.05
CA ALA A 75 6.51 -5.01 3.21
C ALA A 75 5.03 -4.81 2.85
N VAL A 76 4.17 -5.01 3.83
CA VAL A 76 2.74 -4.70 3.74
C VAL A 76 2.34 -3.92 4.98
N VAL A 77 1.51 -2.90 4.80
CA VAL A 77 0.94 -2.11 5.89
C VAL A 77 -0.58 -2.09 5.74
N ALA A 78 -1.28 -2.54 6.77
CA ALA A 78 -2.73 -2.47 6.83
C ALA A 78 -3.18 -1.11 7.35
N MET A 79 -4.18 -0.54 6.69
CA MET A 79 -4.75 0.77 6.96
C MET A 79 -6.24 0.68 7.25
N SER A 80 -6.80 1.70 7.90
CA SER A 80 -8.22 1.76 8.26
C SER A 80 -9.18 1.84 7.06
N SER A 81 -8.68 2.21 5.89
CA SER A 81 -9.45 2.28 4.63
C SER A 81 -8.53 2.39 3.43
N GLY A 82 -9.07 2.16 2.21
CA GLY A 82 -8.34 2.43 0.97
C GLY A 82 -7.89 3.88 0.85
N MET A 83 -8.73 4.84 1.25
CA MET A 83 -8.34 6.26 1.26
C MET A 83 -7.22 6.56 2.27
N ALA A 84 -7.19 5.88 3.42
CA ALA A 84 -6.08 5.99 4.36
C ALA A 84 -4.78 5.45 3.73
N ALA A 85 -4.85 4.34 3.01
CA ALA A 85 -3.70 3.78 2.29
C ALA A 85 -3.19 4.75 1.20
N ILE A 86 -4.07 5.31 0.36
CA ILE A 86 -3.69 6.30 -0.65
C ILE A 86 -3.09 7.54 0.01
N SER A 87 -3.75 8.11 1.02
CA SER A 87 -3.29 9.33 1.69
C SER A 87 -1.93 9.15 2.34
N ALA A 88 -1.73 8.05 3.08
CA ALA A 88 -0.46 7.76 3.74
C ALA A 88 0.67 7.56 2.71
N THR A 89 0.42 6.85 1.62
CA THR A 89 1.41 6.65 0.55
C THR A 89 1.78 7.97 -0.12
N MET A 90 0.80 8.78 -0.49
CA MET A 90 1.05 10.08 -1.12
C MET A 90 1.83 11.02 -0.19
N LEU A 91 1.48 11.08 1.10
CA LEU A 91 2.20 11.89 2.09
C LEU A 91 3.61 11.37 2.36
N ALA A 92 3.84 10.05 2.30
CA ALA A 92 5.16 9.48 2.49
C ALA A 92 6.11 9.73 1.31
N LEU A 93 5.58 9.77 0.08
CA LEU A 93 6.36 9.98 -1.14
C LEU A 93 6.56 11.46 -1.48
N SER A 94 5.65 12.35 -1.05
CA SER A 94 5.66 13.75 -1.47
C SER A 94 6.20 14.69 -0.39
N ALA A 95 6.64 15.87 -0.84
CA ALA A 95 7.04 16.99 0.00
C ALA A 95 6.60 18.30 -0.66
N GLN A 96 6.67 19.41 0.07
CA GLN A 96 6.45 20.74 -0.51
C GLN A 96 7.34 20.98 -1.74
N GLY A 97 6.75 21.44 -2.83
CA GLY A 97 7.44 21.69 -4.10
C GLY A 97 7.54 20.46 -5.02
N LYS A 98 7.08 19.28 -4.55
CA LYS A 98 6.99 18.09 -5.38
C LYS A 98 5.67 18.02 -6.15
N ASN A 99 5.63 17.13 -7.17
CA ASN A 99 4.42 16.88 -7.95
C ASN A 99 4.14 15.38 -8.09
N ILE A 100 2.88 15.08 -8.37
CA ILE A 100 2.38 13.74 -8.65
C ILE A 100 1.77 13.75 -10.05
N VAL A 101 2.23 12.87 -10.92
CA VAL A 101 1.63 12.64 -12.24
C VAL A 101 0.53 11.60 -12.10
N THR A 102 -0.67 11.91 -12.62
CA THR A 102 -1.84 11.03 -12.44
C THR A 102 -2.88 11.21 -13.53
N SER A 103 -3.88 10.31 -13.57
CA SER A 103 -5.02 10.41 -14.48
C SER A 103 -6.05 11.43 -14.03
N ARG A 104 -6.80 11.97 -15.00
CA ARG A 104 -8.06 12.66 -14.71
C ARG A 104 -9.19 11.68 -14.40
N HIS A 105 -9.07 10.45 -14.85
CA HIS A 105 -10.05 9.39 -14.68
C HIS A 105 -9.62 8.49 -13.53
N MET A 106 -10.25 8.66 -12.39
CA MET A 106 -10.05 7.85 -11.19
C MET A 106 -11.22 8.06 -10.21
N PHE A 107 -11.26 7.27 -9.17
CA PHE A 107 -12.23 7.39 -8.09
C PHE A 107 -12.24 8.79 -7.50
N GLY A 108 -13.43 9.37 -7.35
CA GLY A 108 -13.61 10.79 -7.02
C GLY A 108 -12.88 11.27 -5.77
N ASN A 109 -12.80 10.44 -4.71
CA ASN A 109 -12.11 10.83 -3.49
C ASN A 109 -10.58 10.83 -3.69
N SER A 110 -10.03 9.89 -4.48
CA SER A 110 -8.61 9.87 -4.85
C SER A 110 -8.26 11.10 -5.67
N PHE A 111 -9.11 11.45 -6.65
CA PHE A 111 -8.98 12.67 -7.43
C PHE A 111 -8.99 13.92 -6.55
N SER A 112 -9.98 14.06 -5.66
CA SER A 112 -10.09 15.21 -4.75
C SER A 112 -8.91 15.30 -3.78
N LEU A 113 -8.40 14.18 -3.28
CA LEU A 113 -7.20 14.17 -2.44
C LEU A 113 -6.01 14.78 -3.18
N ILE A 114 -5.73 14.28 -4.39
CA ILE A 114 -4.54 14.66 -5.14
C ILE A 114 -4.66 16.08 -5.71
N THR A 115 -5.83 16.45 -6.25
CA THR A 115 -6.00 17.73 -6.96
C THR A 115 -6.48 18.88 -6.09
N SER A 116 -7.02 18.62 -4.90
CA SER A 116 -7.58 19.66 -4.04
C SER A 116 -7.02 19.69 -2.63
N SER A 117 -6.68 18.54 -2.04
CA SER A 117 -6.17 18.49 -0.66
C SER A 117 -4.67 18.65 -0.61
N LEU A 118 -3.90 17.85 -1.35
CA LEU A 118 -2.44 17.88 -1.35
C LEU A 118 -1.86 19.22 -1.85
N PRO A 119 -2.46 19.96 -2.81
CA PRO A 119 -1.98 21.28 -3.18
C PRO A 119 -1.95 22.30 -2.04
N ARG A 120 -2.80 22.14 -1.02
CA ARG A 120 -2.77 22.99 0.19
C ARG A 120 -1.50 22.78 1.03
N PHE A 121 -0.80 21.67 0.80
CA PHE A 121 0.48 21.33 1.44
C PHE A 121 1.67 21.53 0.48
N GLY A 122 1.43 22.17 -0.67
CA GLY A 122 2.47 22.51 -1.65
C GLY A 122 2.86 21.37 -2.58
N VAL A 123 2.01 20.34 -2.73
CA VAL A 123 2.22 19.23 -3.68
C VAL A 123 1.37 19.49 -4.91
N GLU A 124 2.01 19.64 -6.08
CA GLU A 124 1.33 19.88 -7.35
C GLU A 124 0.72 18.58 -7.90
N ALA A 125 -0.50 18.66 -8.43
CA ALA A 125 -1.14 17.57 -9.16
C ALA A 125 -1.02 17.82 -10.67
N ARG A 126 -0.32 16.94 -11.38
CA ARG A 126 -0.18 16.98 -12.85
C ARG A 126 -1.06 15.91 -13.46
N THR A 127 -2.22 16.32 -13.92
CA THR A 127 -3.20 15.40 -14.52
C THR A 127 -3.02 15.34 -16.03
N CYS A 128 -2.90 14.12 -16.57
CA CYS A 128 -2.84 13.85 -18.01
C CYS A 128 -3.61 12.59 -18.37
N ASP A 129 -3.72 12.31 -19.65
CA ASP A 129 -4.20 11.01 -20.12
C ASP A 129 -3.06 10.00 -19.98
N LEU A 130 -3.23 9.00 -19.12
CA LEU A 130 -2.22 7.95 -18.92
C LEU A 130 -2.17 6.90 -20.04
N LEU A 131 -3.09 6.95 -21.00
CA LEU A 131 -3.03 6.16 -22.22
C LEU A 131 -2.14 6.83 -23.29
N ASP A 132 -1.89 8.15 -23.16
CA ASP A 132 -0.92 8.90 -23.97
C ASP A 132 0.44 8.95 -23.24
N LEU A 133 1.30 7.98 -23.55
CA LEU A 133 2.61 7.86 -22.92
C LEU A 133 3.52 9.07 -23.17
N GLU A 134 3.36 9.76 -24.30
CA GLU A 134 4.10 11.01 -24.56
C GLU A 134 3.63 12.15 -23.65
N ALA A 135 2.32 12.20 -23.37
CA ALA A 135 1.80 13.17 -22.41
C ALA A 135 2.30 12.85 -21.00
N VAL A 136 2.39 11.59 -20.61
CA VAL A 136 2.99 11.19 -19.32
C VAL A 136 4.43 11.64 -19.24
N GLU A 137 5.26 11.33 -20.24
CA GLU A 137 6.68 11.71 -20.28
C GLU A 137 6.87 13.23 -20.14
N ARG A 138 6.05 14.04 -20.84
CA ARG A 138 6.11 15.51 -20.76
C ARG A 138 5.72 16.07 -19.39
N ASN A 139 4.98 15.32 -18.58
CA ASN A 139 4.52 15.76 -17.26
C ASN A 139 5.47 15.33 -16.12
N VAL A 140 6.43 14.44 -16.39
CA VAL A 140 7.44 14.02 -15.40
C VAL A 140 8.64 14.97 -15.46
N ASP A 141 9.12 15.41 -14.29
CA ASP A 141 10.34 16.20 -14.11
C ASP A 141 11.09 15.83 -12.82
N ASP A 142 12.16 16.53 -12.47
CA ASP A 142 12.99 16.30 -11.28
C ASP A 142 12.23 16.48 -9.95
N ASN A 143 11.07 17.12 -9.99
CA ASN A 143 10.21 17.31 -8.82
C ASN A 143 9.10 16.26 -8.73
N THR A 144 8.96 15.39 -9.73
CA THR A 144 7.95 14.33 -9.70
C THR A 144 8.34 13.29 -8.64
N CYS A 145 7.42 12.98 -7.73
CA CYS A 145 7.66 11.99 -6.68
C CYS A 145 7.10 10.60 -7.02
N CYS A 146 6.09 10.51 -7.86
CA CYS A 146 5.55 9.25 -8.35
C CYS A 146 4.61 9.46 -9.55
N ILE A 147 4.35 8.38 -10.27
CA ILE A 147 3.18 8.24 -11.14
C ILE A 147 2.14 7.43 -10.36
N PHE A 148 0.92 7.97 -10.18
CA PHE A 148 -0.17 7.30 -9.49
C PHE A 148 -1.33 7.03 -10.44
N LEU A 149 -1.88 5.82 -10.40
CA LEU A 149 -3.00 5.41 -11.25
C LEU A 149 -3.92 4.37 -10.59
N GLU A 150 -5.12 4.21 -11.15
CA GLU A 150 -5.92 3.00 -10.99
C GLU A 150 -5.65 2.08 -12.18
N ILE A 151 -5.41 0.79 -11.93
CA ILE A 151 -5.11 -0.17 -13.02
C ILE A 151 -6.26 -0.32 -14.01
N ILE A 152 -7.49 -0.17 -13.51
CA ILE A 152 -8.72 0.00 -14.28
C ILE A 152 -9.47 1.15 -13.63
N THR A 153 -9.73 2.20 -14.38
CA THR A 153 -10.33 3.42 -13.85
C THR A 153 -11.79 3.23 -13.45
N ASN A 154 -12.20 3.86 -12.36
CA ASN A 154 -13.58 3.87 -11.89
C ASN A 154 -14.17 5.29 -12.02
N PRO A 155 -15.22 5.52 -12.85
CA PRO A 155 -16.08 4.52 -13.51
C PRO A 155 -15.80 4.27 -15.01
N GLN A 156 -14.76 4.88 -15.61
CA GLN A 156 -14.59 4.88 -17.08
C GLN A 156 -14.15 3.52 -17.64
N LEU A 157 -13.57 2.62 -16.79
CA LEU A 157 -13.08 1.30 -17.14
C LEU A 157 -11.92 1.32 -18.18
N GLU A 158 -11.14 2.38 -18.20
CA GLU A 158 -9.90 2.45 -18.97
C GLU A 158 -8.84 1.57 -18.31
N VAL A 159 -8.07 0.84 -19.13
CA VAL A 159 -7.02 -0.07 -18.66
C VAL A 159 -5.67 0.54 -18.98
N ALA A 160 -4.86 0.77 -17.95
CA ALA A 160 -3.53 1.33 -18.11
C ALA A 160 -2.50 0.29 -18.59
N ASP A 161 -1.56 0.72 -19.43
CA ASP A 161 -0.36 -0.06 -19.75
C ASP A 161 0.68 0.10 -18.64
N LEU A 162 0.60 -0.78 -17.64
CA LEU A 162 1.46 -0.73 -16.47
C LEU A 162 2.94 -0.84 -16.84
N SER A 163 3.29 -1.71 -17.79
CA SER A 163 4.70 -1.93 -18.18
C SER A 163 5.30 -0.70 -18.84
N ALA A 164 4.53 -0.03 -19.69
CA ALA A 164 4.99 1.19 -20.34
C ALA A 164 5.11 2.35 -19.33
N LEU A 165 4.15 2.50 -18.42
CA LEU A 165 4.18 3.51 -17.36
C LEU A 165 5.32 3.26 -16.37
N ALA A 166 5.57 2.00 -16.00
CA ALA A 166 6.70 1.61 -15.16
C ALA A 166 8.04 1.97 -15.84
N ALA A 167 8.17 1.70 -17.14
CA ALA A 167 9.38 2.07 -17.86
C ALA A 167 9.63 3.59 -17.87
N ILE A 168 8.59 4.42 -17.93
CA ILE A 168 8.70 5.86 -17.79
C ILE A 168 9.13 6.22 -16.36
N ALA A 169 8.41 5.75 -15.35
CA ALA A 169 8.69 6.04 -13.94
C ALA A 169 10.15 5.68 -13.58
N HIS A 170 10.58 4.48 -13.93
CA HIS A 170 11.92 3.98 -13.60
C HIS A 170 13.04 4.74 -14.32
N ARG A 171 12.85 5.17 -15.58
CA ARG A 171 13.83 6.04 -16.26
C ARG A 171 14.06 7.36 -15.53
N HIS A 172 13.03 7.89 -14.89
CA HIS A 172 13.12 9.12 -14.09
C HIS A 172 13.46 8.84 -12.61
N GLY A 173 13.67 7.56 -12.24
CA GLY A 173 14.00 7.15 -10.88
C GLY A 173 12.90 7.43 -9.86
N ILE A 174 11.63 7.31 -10.26
CA ILE A 174 10.45 7.48 -9.40
C ILE A 174 9.60 6.19 -9.41
N PRO A 175 8.85 5.91 -8.32
CA PRO A 175 8.01 4.72 -8.26
C PRO A 175 6.74 4.85 -9.10
N LEU A 176 6.30 3.72 -9.65
CA LEU A 176 4.94 3.54 -10.14
C LEU A 176 4.05 3.03 -8.99
N VAL A 177 3.04 3.82 -8.64
CA VAL A 177 2.08 3.52 -7.58
C VAL A 177 0.73 3.20 -8.22
N ALA A 178 0.18 2.02 -7.95
CA ALA A 178 -1.06 1.58 -8.58
C ALA A 178 -2.13 1.17 -7.56
N ASP A 179 -3.33 1.70 -7.71
CA ASP A 179 -4.51 1.19 -7.00
C ASP A 179 -5.08 -0.01 -7.77
N THR A 180 -5.05 -1.17 -7.14
CA THR A 180 -5.48 -2.46 -7.70
C THR A 180 -6.81 -2.94 -7.11
N THR A 181 -7.59 -2.05 -6.50
CA THR A 181 -8.83 -2.40 -5.79
C THR A 181 -9.79 -3.25 -6.62
N VAL A 182 -9.86 -3.01 -7.94
CA VAL A 182 -10.79 -3.72 -8.84
C VAL A 182 -10.34 -5.14 -9.22
N ILE A 183 -9.03 -5.42 -9.14
CA ILE A 183 -8.47 -6.77 -9.36
C ILE A 183 -7.49 -7.07 -8.24
N PRO A 184 -7.89 -7.87 -7.24
CA PRO A 184 -7.03 -8.13 -6.09
C PRO A 184 -5.80 -8.98 -6.46
N PHE A 185 -4.72 -8.82 -5.70
CA PHE A 185 -3.44 -9.53 -5.86
C PHE A 185 -3.55 -11.06 -5.91
N THR A 186 -4.67 -11.63 -5.48
CA THR A 186 -4.94 -13.07 -5.60
C THR A 186 -5.19 -13.52 -7.02
N GLN A 187 -5.58 -12.61 -7.91
CA GLN A 187 -5.91 -12.86 -9.31
C GLN A 187 -4.89 -12.28 -10.29
N PHE A 188 -4.13 -11.27 -9.87
CA PHE A 188 -3.27 -10.51 -10.74
C PHE A 188 -2.01 -10.05 -9.99
N SER A 189 -0.85 -10.09 -10.64
CA SER A 189 0.40 -9.58 -10.10
C SER A 189 0.78 -8.27 -10.78
N SER A 190 0.48 -7.15 -10.13
CA SER A 190 0.84 -5.81 -10.62
C SER A 190 2.36 -5.61 -10.65
N HIS A 191 3.07 -6.19 -9.68
CA HIS A 191 4.53 -6.16 -9.60
C HIS A 191 5.21 -6.80 -10.83
N ALA A 192 4.64 -7.86 -11.37
CA ALA A 192 5.18 -8.49 -12.60
C ALA A 192 5.16 -7.55 -13.82
N LEU A 193 4.39 -6.48 -13.77
CA LEU A 193 4.30 -5.43 -14.79
C LEU A 193 5.00 -4.11 -14.37
N GLY A 194 5.79 -4.14 -13.30
CA GLY A 194 6.64 -3.03 -12.88
C GLY A 194 6.05 -2.10 -11.84
N VAL A 195 4.92 -2.44 -11.21
CA VAL A 195 4.39 -1.66 -10.09
C VAL A 195 5.29 -1.84 -8.86
N ASP A 196 5.70 -0.73 -8.25
CA ASP A 196 6.57 -0.69 -7.07
C ASP A 196 5.79 -0.67 -5.77
N ILE A 197 4.68 0.06 -5.76
CA ILE A 197 3.78 0.19 -4.62
C ILE A 197 2.36 -0.07 -5.09
N GLU A 198 1.75 -1.10 -4.53
CA GLU A 198 0.35 -1.43 -4.79
C GLU A 198 -0.50 -0.93 -3.63
N ILE A 199 -1.61 -0.29 -3.95
CA ILE A 199 -2.61 0.17 -2.98
C ILE A 199 -3.91 -0.56 -3.25
N MET A 200 -4.59 -0.98 -2.18
CA MET A 200 -5.86 -1.68 -2.31
C MET A 200 -6.84 -1.26 -1.22
N SER A 201 -8.08 -1.00 -1.60
CA SER A 201 -9.18 -0.97 -0.64
C SER A 201 -9.63 -2.41 -0.32
N SER A 202 -9.19 -2.93 0.82
CA SER A 202 -9.62 -4.26 1.28
C SER A 202 -11.10 -4.32 1.63
N THR A 203 -11.77 -3.16 1.72
CA THR A 203 -13.23 -3.02 1.86
C THR A 203 -14.01 -3.70 0.72
N LYS A 204 -13.42 -3.79 -0.47
CA LYS A 204 -14.11 -4.26 -1.68
C LYS A 204 -14.02 -5.77 -1.82
N TYR A 205 -13.37 -6.27 -2.85
CA TYR A 205 -13.34 -7.70 -3.16
C TYR A 205 -12.64 -8.55 -2.10
N LEU A 206 -11.60 -8.01 -1.46
CA LEU A 206 -10.83 -8.74 -0.45
C LEU A 206 -11.66 -9.07 0.81
N SER A 207 -12.59 -8.20 1.22
CA SER A 207 -13.49 -8.47 2.36
C SER A 207 -14.54 -9.54 2.06
N GLY A 208 -14.71 -9.92 0.77
CA GLY A 208 -15.62 -10.99 0.35
C GLY A 208 -17.11 -10.64 0.40
N GLY A 209 -17.48 -9.38 0.70
CA GLY A 209 -18.90 -9.02 0.80
C GLY A 209 -19.14 -7.64 1.42
N ALA A 210 -18.15 -6.75 1.37
CA ALA A 210 -18.22 -5.41 1.97
C ALA A 210 -18.55 -5.46 3.50
N THR A 211 -17.98 -6.46 4.17
CA THR A 211 -18.25 -6.73 5.60
C THR A 211 -17.41 -5.90 6.55
N SER A 212 -16.32 -5.30 6.05
CA SER A 212 -15.39 -4.48 6.85
C SER A 212 -14.76 -3.38 6.01
N LEU A 213 -14.36 -2.29 6.65
CA LEU A 213 -13.51 -1.26 6.06
C LEU A 213 -12.04 -1.63 6.25
N GLY A 214 -11.23 -1.34 5.23
CA GLY A 214 -9.80 -1.50 5.34
C GLY A 214 -9.07 -1.08 4.06
N GLY A 215 -7.77 -0.94 4.19
CA GLY A 215 -6.84 -0.67 3.09
C GLY A 215 -5.54 -1.41 3.27
N LEU A 216 -4.81 -1.59 2.21
CA LEU A 216 -3.47 -2.18 2.21
C LEU A 216 -2.54 -1.31 1.36
N VAL A 217 -1.32 -1.16 1.84
CA VAL A 217 -0.18 -0.68 1.06
C VAL A 217 0.80 -1.85 0.96
N ILE A 218 1.11 -2.26 -0.25
CA ILE A 218 1.98 -3.39 -0.55
C ILE A 218 3.20 -2.85 -1.26
N CYS A 219 4.37 -2.89 -0.60
CA CYS A 219 5.63 -2.39 -1.12
C CYS A 219 6.49 -3.55 -1.62
N TYR A 220 6.91 -3.50 -2.86
CA TYR A 220 7.82 -4.47 -3.45
C TYR A 220 9.29 -4.06 -3.26
N ASP A 221 10.24 -4.96 -3.53
CA ASP A 221 11.67 -4.69 -3.31
C ASP A 221 12.18 -3.50 -4.13
N THR A 222 11.64 -3.27 -5.31
CA THR A 222 11.96 -2.12 -6.17
C THR A 222 11.64 -0.78 -5.50
N ALA A 223 10.62 -0.73 -4.64
CA ALA A 223 10.26 0.49 -3.90
C ALA A 223 11.40 1.02 -3.01
N LYS A 224 12.32 0.15 -2.55
CA LYS A 224 13.48 0.55 -1.73
C LYS A 224 14.43 1.50 -2.46
N GLU A 225 14.51 1.41 -3.78
CA GLU A 225 15.39 2.25 -4.59
C GLU A 225 14.96 3.72 -4.55
N PHE A 226 13.71 4.00 -4.20
CA PHE A 226 13.11 5.33 -4.20
C PHE A 226 12.98 5.96 -2.80
N THR A 227 13.18 5.20 -1.71
CA THR A 227 12.97 5.67 -0.33
C THR A 227 14.14 6.44 0.26
N ASN A 228 15.30 6.48 -0.41
CA ASN A 228 16.53 7.13 0.08
C ASN A 228 16.80 8.50 -0.56
N ARG A 229 15.77 9.20 -1.05
CA ARG A 229 15.91 10.51 -1.72
C ARG A 229 15.34 11.67 -0.92
#